data_24443cd239c0caca01d1c2d93b33e1d4
#
_entry.id   24443cd239c0caca01d1c2d93b33e1d4
#
_cell.length_a   1.000
_cell.length_b   1.000
_cell.length_c   1.000
_cell.angle_alpha   90.00
_cell.angle_beta   90.00
_cell.angle_gamma   90.00
#
_symmetry.space_group_name_H-M   'P 1'
#
loop_
_entity.id
_entity.type
_entity.pdbx_description
1 polymer ?
#
loop_
_entity_poly.entity_id
_entity_poly.type
_entity_poly.pdbx_seq_one_letter_code
_entity_poly.pdbx_strand_id
1 'polypeptide(L)'
;LIVDTPENSVAANNNDGDAVPVSVDSVNKNLGVYLTDTFSVAPDLAVTASGRYNIANVNLADQLGTNLNGYNRFVHFNPAVGATFKTSPTVTLYGGLSENTRTPTASEIECSSPSAPCLLPTNLAGDPPNLRQVIARTSELGLRGRIPQPAGVGSTLAWNLSLFRTQLHDDIFGIATSVSQGFFQNIGDTRRQGLEAGINYRDQIWSGYMNYSFVQASFRSALSVPSPSNPYQDARGDLQVEPGDRLPGIPEQRLKLGGDYRLLPDWTLGASLVLVSSIYYIGDESNRLAPIPGYHVIGLHASYRPDPHVEFFAQITNLLNTKYATWGILSDPTGVGAPGIPPNGVRNGPGVDNRFQSPAAPFEAFAGARITF
;
A
#
# COMPACT_ATOMS: atom_id res chain seq x y z
N LEU A 1 -14.11 17.16 -11.27
CA LEU A 1 -15.17 18.19 -11.17
C LEU A 1 -15.06 18.82 -9.80
N ILE A 2 -14.74 20.11 -9.76
CA ILE A 2 -14.83 20.91 -8.54
C ILE A 2 -16.30 21.24 -8.40
N VAL A 3 -16.92 20.75 -7.34
CA VAL A 3 -18.29 21.09 -7.01
C VAL A 3 -18.25 22.28 -6.07
N ASP A 4 -18.64 23.44 -6.56
CA ASP A 4 -18.47 24.71 -5.84
C ASP A 4 -19.42 24.92 -4.65
N THR A 5 -20.45 24.10 -4.52
CA THR A 5 -21.41 24.21 -3.39
C THR A 5 -21.86 22.84 -2.89
N PRO A 6 -22.16 22.69 -1.58
CA PRO A 6 -22.75 21.46 -1.04
C PRO A 6 -24.05 21.04 -1.71
N GLU A 7 -24.85 21.98 -2.16
CA GLU A 7 -26.11 21.73 -2.87
C GLU A 7 -25.91 21.02 -4.21
N ASN A 8 -24.80 21.34 -4.93
CA ASN A 8 -24.48 20.68 -6.19
C ASN A 8 -23.98 19.24 -5.99
N SER A 9 -23.38 18.94 -4.84
CA SER A 9 -22.96 17.56 -4.53
C SER A 9 -24.16 16.66 -4.20
N VAL A 10 -25.18 17.21 -3.56
CA VAL A 10 -26.45 16.51 -3.28
C VAL A 10 -27.24 16.27 -4.57
N ALA A 11 -27.28 17.24 -5.47
CA ALA A 11 -27.97 17.10 -6.76
C ALA A 11 -27.31 16.08 -7.71
N ALA A 12 -25.98 15.94 -7.67
CA ALA A 12 -25.26 14.95 -8.48
C ALA A 12 -25.52 13.51 -8.04
N ASN A 13 -25.86 13.31 -6.76
CA ASN A 13 -26.15 11.98 -6.20
C ASN A 13 -27.62 11.58 -6.29
N ASN A 14 -28.52 12.51 -6.57
CA ASN A 14 -29.96 12.24 -6.63
C ASN A 14 -30.42 11.43 -7.85
N ASN A 15 -29.57 11.13 -8.79
CA ASN A 15 -29.93 10.31 -9.95
C ASN A 15 -30.09 8.83 -9.63
N ASP A 16 -29.55 8.34 -8.50
CA ASP A 16 -29.70 6.95 -8.05
C ASP A 16 -30.66 6.77 -6.85
N GLY A 17 -31.34 7.83 -6.45
CA GLY A 17 -32.51 7.77 -5.54
C GLY A 17 -32.22 7.61 -4.04
N ASP A 18 -31.01 7.28 -3.60
CA ASP A 18 -30.77 6.80 -2.23
C ASP A 18 -29.59 7.44 -1.46
N ALA A 19 -29.09 8.60 -1.89
CA ALA A 19 -28.07 9.32 -1.10
C ALA A 19 -28.69 9.96 0.14
N VAL A 20 -28.79 9.20 1.21
CA VAL A 20 -29.19 9.73 2.51
C VAL A 20 -27.98 10.47 3.12
N PRO A 21 -28.16 11.71 3.64
CA PRO A 21 -27.09 12.39 4.35
C PRO A 21 -26.58 11.53 5.51
N VAL A 22 -25.27 11.40 5.65
CA VAL A 22 -24.63 10.64 6.71
C VAL A 22 -23.74 11.58 7.52
N SER A 23 -23.86 11.52 8.84
CA SER A 23 -22.99 12.24 9.77
C SER A 23 -22.69 11.34 10.95
N VAL A 24 -21.44 10.89 11.08
CA VAL A 24 -20.99 9.96 12.12
C VAL A 24 -19.77 10.52 12.83
N ASP A 25 -19.84 10.58 14.14
CA ASP A 25 -18.68 10.81 15.00
C ASP A 25 -18.04 9.46 15.35
N SER A 26 -16.75 9.32 15.08
CA SER A 26 -16.00 8.12 15.47
C SER A 26 -14.97 8.45 16.56
N VAL A 27 -14.98 7.68 17.65
CA VAL A 27 -14.00 7.79 18.72
C VAL A 27 -13.24 6.49 18.88
N ASN A 28 -11.94 6.53 18.54
CA ASN A 28 -11.03 5.40 18.67
C ASN A 28 -10.20 5.53 19.96
N LYS A 29 -10.31 4.54 20.85
CA LYS A 29 -9.52 4.47 22.10
C LYS A 29 -8.66 3.21 22.06
N ASN A 30 -7.34 3.38 22.11
CA ASN A 30 -6.40 2.29 22.09
C ASN A 30 -5.56 2.29 23.37
N LEU A 31 -5.48 1.11 24.01
CA LEU A 31 -4.60 0.85 25.15
C LEU A 31 -3.72 -0.34 24.79
N GLY A 32 -2.40 -0.20 24.97
CA GLY A 32 -1.46 -1.28 24.80
C GLY A 32 -0.48 -1.36 25.95
N VAL A 33 -0.39 -2.54 26.56
CA VAL A 33 0.64 -2.86 27.56
C VAL A 33 1.61 -3.85 26.93
N TYR A 34 2.90 -3.59 27.04
CA TYR A 34 3.91 -4.44 26.45
C TYR A 34 5.09 -4.66 27.39
N LEU A 35 5.75 -5.81 27.18
CA LEU A 35 7.02 -6.14 27.79
C LEU A 35 7.93 -6.65 26.67
N THR A 36 9.18 -6.19 26.69
CA THR A 36 10.24 -6.67 25.80
C THR A 36 11.50 -6.84 26.61
N ASP A 37 12.16 -7.99 26.44
CA ASP A 37 13.44 -8.26 27.05
C ASP A 37 14.40 -8.88 26.03
N THR A 38 15.69 -8.56 26.17
CA THR A 38 16.76 -9.03 25.28
C THR A 38 17.87 -9.67 26.13
N PHE A 39 18.06 -10.95 25.93
CA PHE A 39 19.06 -11.75 26.63
C PHE A 39 20.30 -11.93 25.74
N SER A 40 21.45 -11.54 26.23
CA SER A 40 22.74 -11.91 25.63
C SER A 40 23.10 -13.33 26.08
N VAL A 41 22.71 -14.33 25.28
CA VAL A 41 22.96 -15.75 25.58
C VAL A 41 24.45 -16.09 25.46
N ALA A 42 25.12 -15.42 24.51
CA ALA A 42 26.57 -15.50 24.30
C ALA A 42 27.07 -14.13 23.77
N PRO A 43 28.41 -13.90 23.71
CA PRO A 43 28.96 -12.65 23.17
C PRO A 43 28.46 -12.29 21.76
N ASP A 44 28.16 -13.32 20.96
CA ASP A 44 27.70 -13.18 19.57
C ASP A 44 26.22 -13.48 19.38
N LEU A 45 25.51 -13.95 20.42
CA LEU A 45 24.11 -14.36 20.32
C LEU A 45 23.23 -13.59 21.31
N ALA A 46 22.26 -12.86 20.79
CA ALA A 46 21.20 -12.23 21.56
C ALA A 46 19.83 -12.75 21.13
N VAL A 47 18.97 -13.01 22.10
CA VAL A 47 17.57 -13.43 21.90
C VAL A 47 16.65 -12.39 22.51
N THR A 48 15.67 -11.94 21.75
CA THR A 48 14.66 -10.98 22.21
C THR A 48 13.31 -11.69 22.27
N ALA A 49 12.63 -11.57 23.40
CA ALA A 49 11.24 -11.97 23.57
C ALA A 49 10.38 -10.74 23.88
N SER A 50 9.22 -10.66 23.27
CA SER A 50 8.29 -9.55 23.44
C SER A 50 6.87 -10.05 23.47
N GLY A 51 6.03 -9.37 24.25
CA GLY A 51 4.60 -9.57 24.23
C GLY A 51 3.87 -8.24 24.42
N ARG A 52 2.83 -8.03 23.63
CA ARG A 52 1.98 -6.83 23.74
C ARG A 52 0.52 -7.22 23.81
N TYR A 53 -0.16 -6.76 24.82
CA TYR A 53 -1.60 -6.89 24.98
C TYR A 53 -2.27 -5.59 24.53
N ASN A 54 -3.10 -5.67 23.47
CA ASN A 54 -3.81 -4.54 22.88
C ASN A 54 -5.28 -4.63 23.19
N ILE A 55 -5.87 -3.46 23.54
CA ILE A 55 -7.32 -3.24 23.62
C ILE A 55 -7.63 -2.05 22.73
N ALA A 56 -8.49 -2.24 21.73
CA ALA A 56 -8.96 -1.17 20.86
C ALA A 56 -10.49 -1.10 20.94
N ASN A 57 -11.02 0.10 21.17
CA ASN A 57 -12.45 0.37 21.14
C ASN A 57 -12.73 1.38 20.05
N VAL A 58 -13.68 1.06 19.16
CA VAL A 58 -14.17 1.92 18.08
C VAL A 58 -15.63 2.22 18.37
N ASN A 59 -15.91 3.43 18.77
CA ASN A 59 -17.27 3.93 19.03
C ASN A 59 -17.73 4.76 17.86
N LEU A 60 -18.90 4.47 17.35
CA LEU A 60 -19.57 5.16 16.27
C LEU A 60 -20.85 5.79 16.85
N ALA A 61 -21.07 7.08 16.59
CA ALA A 61 -22.27 7.80 17.00
C ALA A 61 -22.89 8.50 15.78
N ASP A 62 -24.03 8.00 15.35
CA ASP A 62 -24.82 8.59 14.27
C ASP A 62 -25.43 9.91 14.73
N GLN A 63 -25.16 11.00 14.02
CA GLN A 63 -25.64 12.34 14.33
C GLN A 63 -26.98 12.67 13.67
N LEU A 64 -27.43 11.83 12.73
CA LEU A 64 -28.67 12.04 11.97
C LEU A 64 -29.72 10.95 12.22
N GLY A 65 -29.35 9.88 12.92
CA GLY A 65 -30.21 8.74 13.21
C GLY A 65 -29.65 7.83 14.28
N THR A 66 -29.85 6.52 14.12
CA THR A 66 -29.34 5.51 15.06
C THR A 66 -28.74 4.30 14.34
N ASN A 67 -28.86 4.22 13.03
CA ASN A 67 -28.49 3.04 12.25
C ASN A 67 -26.97 2.82 12.20
N LEU A 68 -26.18 3.90 12.33
CA LEU A 68 -24.74 3.84 12.30
C LEU A 68 -24.11 3.84 13.70
N ASN A 69 -24.92 3.74 14.76
CA ASN A 69 -24.41 3.59 16.12
C ASN A 69 -23.74 2.23 16.29
N GLY A 70 -22.53 2.22 16.85
CA GLY A 70 -21.79 1.00 17.07
C GLY A 70 -20.76 1.09 18.17
N TYR A 71 -20.60 0.01 18.94
CA TYR A 71 -19.53 -0.17 19.89
C TYR A 71 -18.77 -1.45 19.56
N ASN A 72 -17.55 -1.30 19.07
CA ASN A 72 -16.71 -2.43 18.68
C ASN A 72 -15.49 -2.47 19.59
N ARG A 73 -15.24 -3.62 20.22
CA ARG A 73 -14.10 -3.86 21.09
C ARG A 73 -13.28 -5.02 20.56
N PHE A 74 -11.99 -4.75 20.34
CA PHE A 74 -11.01 -5.71 19.85
C PHE A 74 -9.93 -5.89 20.91
N VAL A 75 -9.58 -7.13 21.19
CA VAL A 75 -8.57 -7.46 22.18
C VAL A 75 -7.69 -8.55 21.60
N HIS A 76 -6.37 -8.39 21.73
CA HIS A 76 -5.43 -9.41 21.28
C HIS A 76 -4.09 -9.33 22.01
N PHE A 77 -3.45 -10.49 22.17
CA PHE A 77 -2.08 -10.58 22.64
C PHE A 77 -1.17 -10.87 21.43
N ASN A 78 -0.17 -10.02 21.23
CA ASN A 78 0.78 -10.06 20.12
C ASN A 78 2.15 -10.52 20.65
N PRO A 79 2.52 -11.79 20.54
CA PRO A 79 3.84 -12.30 20.90
C PRO A 79 4.85 -12.03 19.79
N ALA A 80 6.11 -11.87 20.15
CA ALA A 80 7.22 -11.89 19.23
C ALA A 80 8.46 -12.50 19.87
N VAL A 81 9.23 -13.23 19.06
CA VAL A 81 10.55 -13.76 19.45
C VAL A 81 11.49 -13.59 18.27
N GLY A 82 12.70 -13.17 18.55
CA GLY A 82 13.75 -13.02 17.54
C GLY A 82 15.13 -13.30 18.11
N ALA A 83 16.07 -13.59 17.23
CA ALA A 83 17.45 -13.78 17.57
C ALA A 83 18.36 -13.03 16.57
N THR A 84 19.50 -12.57 17.08
CA THR A 84 20.57 -12.02 16.27
C THR A 84 21.86 -12.77 16.62
N PHE A 85 22.58 -13.21 15.58
CA PHE A 85 23.83 -13.90 15.70
C PHE A 85 24.91 -13.18 14.89
N LYS A 86 25.96 -12.67 15.56
CA LYS A 86 27.12 -12.05 14.91
C LYS A 86 28.00 -13.15 14.34
N THR A 87 27.90 -13.39 13.04
CA THR A 87 28.72 -14.40 12.34
C THR A 87 30.15 -13.90 12.13
N SER A 88 30.34 -12.59 12.10
CA SER A 88 31.64 -11.91 12.04
C SER A 88 31.52 -10.49 12.59
N PRO A 89 32.63 -9.74 12.76
CA PRO A 89 32.58 -8.34 13.18
C PRO A 89 31.74 -7.43 12.25
N THR A 90 31.54 -7.84 11.02
CA THR A 90 30.85 -7.05 9.98
C THR A 90 29.53 -7.62 9.53
N VAL A 91 29.17 -8.84 9.94
CA VAL A 91 27.97 -9.54 9.46
C VAL A 91 27.14 -10.10 10.62
N THR A 92 25.86 -9.86 10.59
CA THR A 92 24.88 -10.39 11.55
C THR A 92 23.78 -11.16 10.81
N LEU A 93 23.58 -12.40 11.20
CA LEU A 93 22.38 -13.17 10.88
C LEU A 93 21.29 -12.79 11.88
N TYR A 94 20.06 -12.66 11.42
CA TYR A 94 18.92 -12.43 12.30
C TYR A 94 17.69 -13.20 11.80
N GLY A 95 16.77 -13.46 12.70
CA GLY A 95 15.49 -14.04 12.35
C GLY A 95 14.50 -13.89 13.49
N GLY A 96 13.21 -14.01 13.15
CA GLY A 96 12.17 -13.85 14.14
C GLY A 96 10.81 -14.33 13.68
N LEU A 97 9.96 -14.54 14.66
CA LEU A 97 8.55 -14.85 14.51
C LEU A 97 7.76 -13.81 15.29
N SER A 98 6.70 -13.28 14.70
CA SER A 98 5.83 -12.32 15.38
C SER A 98 4.38 -12.50 14.96
N GLU A 99 3.47 -12.18 15.88
CA GLU A 99 2.06 -12.01 15.60
C GLU A 99 1.67 -10.55 15.87
N ASN A 100 0.94 -9.97 14.94
CA ASN A 100 0.45 -8.59 15.03
C ASN A 100 -1.00 -8.55 14.62
N THR A 101 -1.73 -7.54 15.10
CA THR A 101 -3.14 -7.35 14.75
C THR A 101 -3.40 -5.98 14.17
N ARG A 102 -4.34 -5.93 13.23
CA ARG A 102 -4.93 -4.70 12.72
C ARG A 102 -6.42 -4.67 13.07
N THR A 103 -6.81 -3.69 13.81
CA THR A 103 -8.22 -3.39 14.10
C THR A 103 -8.88 -2.80 12.85
N PRO A 104 -10.12 -3.16 12.51
CA PRO A 104 -10.89 -2.47 11.49
C PRO A 104 -10.98 -0.98 11.77
N THR A 105 -10.92 -0.17 10.72
CA THR A 105 -11.14 1.27 10.83
C THR A 105 -12.63 1.59 11.00
N ALA A 106 -12.98 2.78 11.46
CA ALA A 106 -14.37 3.21 11.55
C ALA A 106 -15.09 3.09 10.22
N SER A 107 -14.47 3.56 9.12
CA SER A 107 -15.04 3.48 7.78
C SER A 107 -15.21 2.03 7.26
N GLU A 108 -14.31 1.11 7.61
CA GLU A 108 -14.47 -0.31 7.26
C GLU A 108 -15.66 -0.91 8.01
N ILE A 109 -15.84 -0.57 9.29
CA ILE A 109 -16.95 -1.07 10.11
C ILE A 109 -18.27 -0.55 9.58
N GLU A 110 -18.39 0.74 9.34
CA GLU A 110 -19.63 1.38 8.87
C GLU A 110 -20.00 0.93 7.46
N CYS A 111 -19.01 0.52 6.66
CA CYS A 111 -19.17 0.08 5.29
C CYS A 111 -19.04 -1.44 5.14
N SER A 112 -19.56 -2.23 6.06
CA SER A 112 -19.34 -3.67 6.07
C SER A 112 -20.60 -4.52 5.88
N SER A 113 -21.74 -3.89 5.59
CA SER A 113 -22.99 -4.60 5.29
C SER A 113 -23.16 -4.89 3.79
N PRO A 114 -23.23 -6.17 3.36
CA PRO A 114 -23.56 -6.51 1.98
C PRO A 114 -24.97 -6.08 1.56
N SER A 115 -25.90 -5.95 2.53
CA SER A 115 -27.30 -5.55 2.27
C SER A 115 -27.47 -4.04 2.18
N ALA A 116 -26.49 -3.27 2.66
CA ALA A 116 -26.48 -1.82 2.62
C ALA A 116 -25.06 -1.34 2.21
N PRO A 117 -24.65 -1.57 0.94
CA PRO A 117 -23.33 -1.19 0.48
C PRO A 117 -23.20 0.33 0.43
N CYS A 118 -22.02 0.81 0.79
CA CYS A 118 -21.68 2.23 0.75
C CYS A 118 -21.43 2.72 -0.66
N LEU A 119 -21.70 4.00 -0.89
CA LEU A 119 -21.18 4.72 -2.06
C LEU A 119 -19.68 4.97 -1.82
N LEU A 120 -18.81 4.21 -2.47
CA LEU A 120 -17.37 4.38 -2.37
C LEU A 120 -16.92 5.57 -3.25
N PRO A 121 -16.03 6.44 -2.76
CA PRO A 121 -15.31 6.41 -1.49
C PRO A 121 -15.87 7.33 -0.38
N THR A 122 -17.01 7.96 -0.51
CA THR A 122 -17.36 9.13 0.28
C THR A 122 -18.61 9.01 1.16
N ASN A 123 -19.46 8.04 0.96
CA ASN A 123 -20.71 7.93 1.72
C ASN A 123 -20.73 6.63 2.52
N LEU A 124 -20.92 6.78 3.83
CA LEU A 124 -21.10 5.68 4.76
C LEU A 124 -22.61 5.44 4.88
N ALA A 125 -23.07 4.25 4.55
CA ALA A 125 -24.46 3.88 4.70
C ALA A 125 -24.55 2.38 4.97
N GLY A 126 -24.93 1.99 6.14
CA GLY A 126 -25.18 0.59 6.48
C GLY A 126 -25.05 0.28 7.97
N ASP A 127 -25.80 -0.71 8.41
CA ASP A 127 -25.64 -1.29 9.73
C ASP A 127 -24.26 -1.93 9.85
N PRO A 128 -23.45 -1.58 10.88
CA PRO A 128 -22.14 -2.15 11.05
C PRO A 128 -22.22 -3.64 11.43
N PRO A 129 -21.93 -4.60 10.57
CA PRO A 129 -21.74 -5.98 10.97
C PRO A 129 -20.39 -6.13 11.67
N ASN A 130 -20.22 -7.23 12.36
CA ASN A 130 -19.04 -7.53 13.15
C ASN A 130 -17.84 -7.93 12.26
N LEU A 131 -17.07 -6.96 11.81
CA LEU A 131 -15.75 -7.26 11.25
C LEU A 131 -14.82 -7.80 12.33
N ARG A 132 -14.07 -8.84 11.99
CA ARG A 132 -13.01 -9.36 12.82
C ARG A 132 -11.71 -8.59 12.57
N GLN A 133 -10.88 -8.46 13.61
CA GLN A 133 -9.55 -7.90 13.45
C GLN A 133 -8.67 -8.85 12.60
N VAL A 134 -7.83 -8.27 11.78
CA VAL A 134 -6.85 -9.01 10.99
C VAL A 134 -5.72 -9.46 11.89
N ILE A 135 -5.33 -10.73 11.81
CA ILE A 135 -4.19 -11.30 12.54
C ILE A 135 -3.09 -11.63 11.53
N ALA A 136 -1.93 -11.01 11.68
CA ALA A 136 -0.78 -11.20 10.82
C ALA A 136 0.31 -11.98 11.56
N ARG A 137 0.67 -13.16 11.05
CA ARG A 137 1.79 -13.98 11.52
C ARG A 137 2.94 -13.88 10.56
N THR A 138 4.04 -13.34 11.04
CA THR A 138 5.24 -13.09 10.22
C THR A 138 6.40 -13.95 10.70
N SER A 139 7.08 -14.58 9.74
CA SER A 139 8.39 -15.16 9.89
C SER A 139 9.38 -14.43 8.99
N GLU A 140 10.55 -14.11 9.54
CA GLU A 140 11.62 -13.43 8.83
C GLU A 140 12.96 -14.09 9.14
N LEU A 141 13.83 -14.17 8.13
CA LEU A 141 15.24 -14.56 8.25
C LEU A 141 16.06 -13.65 7.36
N GLY A 142 17.13 -13.08 7.90
CA GLY A 142 17.93 -12.14 7.13
C GLY A 142 19.38 -12.06 7.57
N LEU A 143 20.17 -11.47 6.71
CA LEU A 143 21.55 -11.09 6.91
C LEU A 143 21.69 -9.59 6.74
N ARG A 144 22.48 -8.97 7.58
CA ARG A 144 22.87 -7.58 7.41
C ARG A 144 24.34 -7.38 7.75
N GLY A 145 24.93 -6.46 7.05
CA GLY A 145 26.35 -6.21 7.25
C GLY A 145 26.73 -4.76 7.04
N ARG A 146 27.90 -4.41 7.60
CA ARG A 146 28.54 -3.12 7.40
C ARG A 146 30.03 -3.33 7.24
N ILE A 147 30.56 -2.93 6.11
CA ILE A 147 31.99 -2.98 5.80
C ILE A 147 32.52 -1.56 5.92
N PRO A 148 33.33 -1.27 6.94
CA PRO A 148 34.00 0.01 7.03
C PRO A 148 35.16 0.04 6.03
N GLN A 149 35.35 1.20 5.39
CA GLN A 149 36.47 1.48 4.50
C GLN A 149 36.66 0.51 3.31
N PRO A 150 35.58 0.11 2.58
CA PRO A 150 35.71 -0.80 1.45
C PRO A 150 36.56 -0.22 0.30
N ALA A 151 36.63 1.11 0.19
CA ALA A 151 37.41 1.85 -0.80
C ALA A 151 38.35 2.88 -0.16
N GLY A 152 38.85 2.60 1.06
CA GLY A 152 39.76 3.49 1.81
C GLY A 152 39.07 4.30 2.91
N VAL A 153 39.87 5.16 3.56
CA VAL A 153 39.44 5.96 4.72
C VAL A 153 38.21 6.81 4.38
N GLY A 154 37.19 6.75 5.24
CA GLY A 154 35.96 7.53 5.08
C GLY A 154 34.88 6.89 4.24
N SER A 155 35.12 5.73 3.61
CA SER A 155 34.08 4.99 2.89
C SER A 155 33.34 4.02 3.81
N THR A 156 32.05 3.76 3.50
CA THR A 156 31.22 2.78 4.21
C THR A 156 30.31 2.07 3.20
N LEU A 157 30.16 0.76 3.39
CA LEU A 157 29.17 -0.05 2.68
C LEU A 157 28.28 -0.76 3.71
N ALA A 158 26.98 -0.49 3.66
CA ALA A 158 25.99 -1.20 4.45
C ALA A 158 25.07 -1.99 3.51
N TRP A 159 24.69 -3.19 3.91
CA TRP A 159 23.81 -4.03 3.12
C TRP A 159 22.89 -4.88 4.01
N ASN A 160 21.75 -5.26 3.46
CA ASN A 160 20.84 -6.22 4.07
C ASN A 160 20.22 -7.11 3.00
N LEU A 161 19.86 -8.32 3.41
CA LEU A 161 19.10 -9.28 2.64
C LEU A 161 18.17 -10.00 3.60
N SER A 162 16.87 -10.02 3.32
CA SER A 162 15.91 -10.76 4.12
C SER A 162 14.93 -11.54 3.26
N LEU A 163 14.47 -12.65 3.81
CA LEU A 163 13.34 -13.44 3.34
C LEU A 163 12.24 -13.32 4.39
N PHE A 164 11.03 -13.08 3.94
CA PHE A 164 9.90 -12.97 4.84
C PHE A 164 8.67 -13.72 4.33
N ARG A 165 7.82 -14.11 5.27
CA ARG A 165 6.51 -14.65 4.99
C ARG A 165 5.54 -14.16 6.06
N THR A 166 4.50 -13.46 5.63
CA THR A 166 3.39 -13.00 6.47
C THR A 166 2.10 -13.67 5.99
N GLN A 167 1.45 -14.40 6.88
CA GLN A 167 0.12 -14.94 6.66
C GLN A 167 -0.87 -14.08 7.46
N LEU A 168 -1.90 -13.60 6.78
CA LEU A 168 -2.97 -12.84 7.39
C LEU A 168 -4.19 -13.73 7.49
N HIS A 169 -4.79 -13.77 8.67
CA HIS A 169 -6.08 -14.38 8.93
C HIS A 169 -7.14 -13.30 9.04
N ASP A 170 -8.31 -13.55 8.49
CA ASP A 170 -9.42 -12.62 8.46
C ASP A 170 -9.05 -11.28 7.81
N ASP A 171 -8.28 -11.31 6.71
CA ASP A 171 -7.89 -10.08 5.98
C ASP A 171 -9.15 -9.34 5.53
N ILE A 172 -9.13 -8.01 5.62
CA ILE A 172 -10.28 -7.16 5.27
C ILE A 172 -10.05 -6.60 3.87
N PHE A 173 -11.03 -6.80 3.02
CA PHE A 173 -10.99 -6.40 1.63
C PHE A 173 -12.24 -5.62 1.24
N GLY A 174 -12.06 -4.58 0.41
CA GLY A 174 -13.15 -3.82 -0.18
C GLY A 174 -13.70 -4.51 -1.42
N ILE A 175 -14.99 -4.76 -1.46
CA ILE A 175 -15.70 -5.44 -2.53
C ILE A 175 -16.65 -4.46 -3.20
N ALA A 176 -16.52 -4.31 -4.51
CA ALA A 176 -17.46 -3.52 -5.31
C ALA A 176 -18.71 -4.33 -5.60
N THR A 177 -19.89 -3.80 -5.30
CA THR A 177 -21.19 -4.41 -5.66
C THR A 177 -21.79 -3.80 -6.92
N SER A 178 -21.39 -2.56 -7.22
CA SER A 178 -21.77 -1.85 -8.44
C SER A 178 -20.66 -0.86 -8.82
N VAL A 179 -20.92 -0.02 -9.79
CA VAL A 179 -20.01 1.03 -10.26
C VAL A 179 -19.62 2.03 -9.17
N SER A 180 -20.55 2.30 -8.27
CA SER A 180 -20.42 3.35 -7.24
C SER A 180 -20.58 2.82 -5.82
N GLN A 181 -20.85 1.54 -5.63
CA GLN A 181 -21.16 0.95 -4.33
C GLN A 181 -20.24 -0.22 -4.01
N GLY A 182 -19.98 -0.38 -2.72
CA GLY A 182 -19.21 -1.49 -2.22
C GLY A 182 -19.25 -1.60 -0.69
N PHE A 183 -18.63 -2.63 -0.16
CA PHE A 183 -18.54 -2.87 1.27
C PHE A 183 -17.23 -3.55 1.62
N PHE A 184 -16.88 -3.55 2.89
CA PHE A 184 -15.71 -4.28 3.41
C PHE A 184 -16.14 -5.56 4.11
N GLN A 185 -15.39 -6.63 3.87
CA GLN A 185 -15.59 -7.89 4.59
C GLN A 185 -14.27 -8.60 4.88
N ASN A 186 -14.31 -9.50 5.86
CA ASN A 186 -13.21 -10.45 6.06
C ASN A 186 -13.27 -11.52 4.97
N ILE A 187 -12.20 -11.64 4.18
CA ILE A 187 -12.11 -12.55 3.03
C ILE A 187 -11.39 -13.87 3.33
N GLY A 188 -11.12 -14.14 4.61
CA GLY A 188 -10.32 -15.30 5.02
C GLY A 188 -8.82 -15.01 4.96
N ASP A 189 -8.07 -16.00 4.50
CA ASP A 189 -6.60 -15.96 4.56
C ASP A 189 -5.99 -15.33 3.31
N THR A 190 -4.99 -14.48 3.52
CA THR A 190 -4.08 -14.00 2.47
C THR A 190 -2.63 -14.21 2.90
N ARG A 191 -1.72 -14.17 1.95
CA ARG A 191 -0.29 -14.34 2.22
C ARG A 191 0.54 -13.33 1.45
N ARG A 192 1.52 -12.77 2.12
CA ARG A 192 2.59 -11.98 1.51
C ARG A 192 3.92 -12.63 1.87
N GLN A 193 4.71 -12.98 0.85
CA GLN A 193 6.03 -13.57 1.04
C GLN A 193 6.99 -13.02 0.02
N GLY A 194 8.26 -12.96 0.36
CA GLY A 194 9.21 -12.37 -0.57
C GLY A 194 10.61 -12.26 -0.05
N LEU A 195 11.36 -11.44 -0.77
CA LEU A 195 12.75 -11.11 -0.52
C LEU A 195 12.91 -9.59 -0.56
N GLU A 196 13.69 -9.07 0.37
CA GLU A 196 14.13 -7.68 0.36
C GLU A 196 15.65 -7.61 0.41
N ALA A 197 16.24 -6.75 -0.43
CA ALA A 197 17.67 -6.52 -0.47
C ALA A 197 17.95 -5.02 -0.54
N GLY A 198 18.93 -4.58 0.24
CA GLY A 198 19.36 -3.18 0.30
C GLY A 198 20.87 -3.07 0.31
N ILE A 199 21.39 -2.08 -0.41
CA ILE A 199 22.79 -1.70 -0.41
C ILE A 199 22.86 -0.18 -0.31
N ASN A 200 23.71 0.32 0.59
CA ASN A 200 24.03 1.73 0.74
C ASN A 200 25.55 1.89 0.76
N TYR A 201 26.06 2.66 -0.17
CA TYR A 201 27.47 3.03 -0.26
C TYR A 201 27.64 4.52 -0.05
N ARG A 202 28.70 4.92 0.64
CA ARG A 202 29.08 6.31 0.80
C ARG A 202 30.60 6.43 0.99
N ASP A 203 31.17 7.38 0.26
CA ASP A 203 32.51 7.89 0.52
C ASP A 203 32.51 9.44 0.42
N GLN A 204 33.68 10.04 0.22
CA GLN A 204 33.82 11.51 0.14
C GLN A 204 33.27 12.09 -1.18
N ILE A 205 33.22 11.29 -2.25
CA ILE A 205 32.88 11.71 -3.61
C ILE A 205 31.56 11.09 -4.04
N TRP A 206 31.30 9.82 -3.68
CA TRP A 206 30.14 9.06 -4.11
C TRP A 206 29.24 8.71 -2.96
N SER A 207 27.94 8.82 -3.17
CA SER A 207 26.95 8.11 -2.36
C SER A 207 25.95 7.42 -3.26
N GLY A 208 25.47 6.25 -2.85
CA GLY A 208 24.50 5.52 -3.65
C GLY A 208 23.75 4.49 -2.84
N TYR A 209 22.59 4.15 -3.37
CA TYR A 209 21.75 3.09 -2.80
C TYR A 209 21.12 2.22 -3.87
N MET A 210 20.85 1.00 -3.51
CA MET A 210 19.99 0.06 -4.24
C MET A 210 19.02 -0.57 -3.23
N ASN A 211 17.74 -0.56 -3.55
CA ASN A 211 16.73 -1.28 -2.79
C ASN A 211 15.89 -2.10 -3.76
N TYR A 212 15.86 -3.40 -3.54
CA TYR A 212 15.05 -4.35 -4.30
C TYR A 212 14.06 -5.05 -3.38
N SER A 213 12.83 -5.16 -3.80
CA SER A 213 11.81 -5.98 -3.15
C SER A 213 11.10 -6.86 -4.16
N PHE A 214 10.99 -8.14 -3.82
CA PHE A 214 10.11 -9.11 -4.46
C PHE A 214 9.04 -9.51 -3.45
N VAL A 215 7.76 -9.29 -3.77
CA VAL A 215 6.62 -9.56 -2.89
C VAL A 215 5.55 -10.31 -3.65
N GLN A 216 5.37 -11.57 -3.35
CA GLN A 216 4.22 -12.34 -3.82
C GLN A 216 3.08 -12.20 -2.81
N ALA A 217 2.04 -11.45 -3.18
CA ALA A 217 0.82 -11.28 -2.40
C ALA A 217 -0.32 -12.07 -3.04
N SER A 218 -0.95 -12.98 -2.32
CA SER A 218 -1.95 -13.90 -2.88
C SER A 218 -3.07 -14.25 -1.90
N PHE A 219 -4.25 -14.52 -2.45
CA PHE A 219 -5.35 -15.16 -1.73
C PHE A 219 -4.96 -16.58 -1.32
N ARG A 220 -5.44 -17.02 -0.16
CA ARG A 220 -5.22 -18.40 0.36
C ARG A 220 -6.52 -19.13 0.65
N SER A 221 -7.62 -18.39 0.65
CA SER A 221 -8.99 -18.92 0.73
C SER A 221 -9.67 -18.74 -0.61
N ALA A 222 -10.46 -19.71 -1.03
CA ALA A 222 -11.37 -19.55 -2.16
C ALA A 222 -12.54 -18.66 -1.73
N LEU A 223 -12.92 -17.72 -2.59
CA LEU A 223 -14.05 -16.82 -2.34
C LEU A 223 -14.74 -16.44 -3.65
N SER A 224 -16.01 -16.05 -3.54
CA SER A 224 -16.77 -15.45 -4.61
C SER A 224 -16.99 -13.99 -4.27
N VAL A 225 -16.63 -13.08 -5.16
CA VAL A 225 -16.75 -11.63 -4.96
C VAL A 225 -17.54 -11.01 -6.09
N PRO A 226 -18.50 -10.14 -5.82
CA PRO A 226 -19.14 -9.33 -6.86
C PRO A 226 -18.08 -8.52 -7.63
N SER A 227 -18.12 -8.60 -8.94
CA SER A 227 -17.30 -7.80 -9.84
C SER A 227 -18.04 -7.49 -11.13
N PRO A 228 -19.07 -6.62 -11.05
CA PRO A 228 -20.03 -6.42 -12.12
C PRO A 228 -19.43 -5.83 -13.40
N SER A 229 -18.23 -5.23 -13.31
CA SER A 229 -17.51 -4.69 -14.46
C SER A 229 -16.46 -5.64 -15.02
N ASN A 230 -16.31 -6.85 -14.46
CA ASN A 230 -15.36 -7.84 -14.97
C ASN A 230 -16.01 -8.71 -16.06
N PRO A 231 -15.42 -8.83 -17.25
CA PRO A 231 -15.98 -9.66 -18.31
C PRO A 231 -15.98 -11.18 -18.01
N TYR A 232 -15.26 -11.62 -16.99
CA TYR A 232 -15.19 -13.02 -16.55
C TYR A 232 -16.10 -13.34 -15.38
N GLN A 233 -17.00 -12.42 -15.00
CA GLN A 233 -18.03 -12.66 -14.01
C GLN A 233 -18.97 -13.79 -14.41
N ASP A 234 -19.53 -14.49 -13.45
CA ASP A 234 -20.59 -15.50 -13.68
C ASP A 234 -21.97 -14.85 -13.94
N ALA A 235 -23.00 -15.66 -14.12
CA ALA A 235 -24.36 -15.19 -14.38
C ALA A 235 -24.99 -14.37 -13.22
N ARG A 236 -24.37 -14.37 -12.03
CA ARG A 236 -24.78 -13.58 -10.87
C ARG A 236 -24.01 -12.27 -10.74
N GLY A 237 -22.99 -12.07 -11.57
CA GLY A 237 -22.09 -10.93 -11.47
C GLY A 237 -20.90 -11.17 -10.56
N ASP A 238 -20.66 -12.42 -10.17
CA ASP A 238 -19.61 -12.79 -9.25
C ASP A 238 -18.38 -13.34 -9.96
N LEU A 239 -17.22 -13.05 -9.38
CA LEU A 239 -15.92 -13.56 -9.80
C LEU A 239 -15.46 -14.64 -8.82
N GLN A 240 -15.06 -15.79 -9.34
CA GLN A 240 -14.49 -16.86 -8.53
C GLN A 240 -12.99 -16.63 -8.37
N VAL A 241 -12.56 -16.51 -7.12
CA VAL A 241 -11.16 -16.31 -6.73
C VAL A 241 -10.64 -17.60 -6.11
N GLU A 242 -9.46 -18.04 -6.57
CA GLU A 242 -8.86 -19.30 -6.12
C GLU A 242 -7.63 -19.04 -5.23
N PRO A 243 -7.30 -20.00 -4.34
CA PRO A 243 -6.05 -19.93 -3.59
C PRO A 243 -4.84 -19.90 -4.53
N GLY A 244 -4.07 -18.83 -4.49
CA GLY A 244 -2.92 -18.59 -5.38
C GLY A 244 -3.10 -17.37 -6.26
N ASP A 245 -4.33 -16.94 -6.53
CA ASP A 245 -4.59 -15.70 -7.25
C ASP A 245 -3.95 -14.53 -6.51
N ARG A 246 -3.41 -13.58 -7.27
CA ARG A 246 -2.66 -12.45 -6.73
C ARG A 246 -3.60 -11.35 -6.28
N LEU A 247 -3.25 -10.72 -5.18
CA LEU A 247 -3.94 -9.51 -4.70
C LEU A 247 -3.74 -8.37 -5.72
N PRO A 248 -4.80 -7.73 -6.20
CA PRO A 248 -4.70 -6.60 -7.11
C PRO A 248 -3.94 -5.41 -6.54
N GLY A 249 -3.40 -4.57 -7.41
CA GLY A 249 -2.73 -3.31 -7.02
C GLY A 249 -1.34 -3.47 -6.39
N ILE A 250 -0.83 -4.70 -6.22
CA ILE A 250 0.46 -4.98 -5.59
C ILE A 250 1.47 -5.45 -6.66
N PRO A 251 2.52 -4.66 -6.96
CA PRO A 251 3.58 -5.10 -7.86
C PRO A 251 4.46 -6.15 -7.18
N GLU A 252 4.81 -7.22 -7.93
CA GLU A 252 5.71 -8.25 -7.39
C GLU A 252 7.14 -7.77 -7.23
N GLN A 253 7.60 -6.93 -8.14
CA GLN A 253 8.99 -6.49 -8.14
C GLN A 253 9.07 -4.98 -8.15
N ARG A 254 9.93 -4.46 -7.29
CA ARG A 254 10.28 -3.05 -7.24
C ARG A 254 11.79 -2.90 -7.03
N LEU A 255 12.44 -2.18 -7.92
CA LEU A 255 13.83 -1.79 -7.77
C LEU A 255 13.93 -0.27 -7.74
N LYS A 256 14.66 0.23 -6.74
CA LYS A 256 15.03 1.65 -6.64
C LYS A 256 16.55 1.74 -6.57
N LEU A 257 17.11 2.50 -7.48
CA LEU A 257 18.52 2.84 -7.52
C LEU A 257 18.64 4.35 -7.41
N GLY A 258 19.70 4.82 -6.77
CA GLY A 258 20.01 6.24 -6.74
C GLY A 258 21.44 6.46 -6.31
N GLY A 259 21.99 7.59 -6.71
CA GLY A 259 23.33 7.96 -6.32
C GLY A 259 23.66 9.40 -6.63
N ASP A 260 24.61 9.92 -5.86
CA ASP A 260 25.15 11.26 -5.95
C ASP A 260 26.65 11.21 -6.21
N TYR A 261 27.10 12.11 -7.02
CA TYR A 261 28.48 12.36 -7.35
C TYR A 261 28.84 13.80 -7.00
N ARG A 262 29.80 13.97 -6.11
CA ARG A 262 30.38 15.28 -5.79
C ARG A 262 31.41 15.63 -6.85
N LEU A 263 30.97 16.35 -7.87
CA LEU A 263 31.81 16.78 -8.99
C LEU A 263 32.91 17.76 -8.55
N LEU A 264 32.52 18.70 -7.69
CA LEU A 264 33.38 19.71 -7.07
C LEU A 264 32.98 19.86 -5.60
N PRO A 265 33.77 20.53 -4.73
CA PRO A 265 33.39 20.71 -3.33
C PRO A 265 31.98 21.26 -3.14
N ASP A 266 31.53 22.13 -4.04
CA ASP A 266 30.27 22.85 -3.98
C ASP A 266 29.18 22.26 -4.91
N TRP A 267 29.54 21.31 -5.78
CA TRP A 267 28.62 20.73 -6.76
C TRP A 267 28.34 19.25 -6.51
N THR A 268 27.06 18.93 -6.45
CA THR A 268 26.59 17.53 -6.41
C THR A 268 25.62 17.28 -7.56
N LEU A 269 25.87 16.20 -8.29
CA LEU A 269 24.99 15.71 -9.35
C LEU A 269 24.45 14.35 -8.93
N GLY A 270 23.17 14.11 -9.13
CA GLY A 270 22.58 12.84 -8.77
C GLY A 270 21.59 12.32 -9.79
N ALA A 271 21.41 11.01 -9.77
CA ALA A 271 20.44 10.30 -10.60
C ALA A 271 19.69 9.24 -9.79
N SER A 272 18.46 8.98 -10.18
CA SER A 272 17.63 7.92 -9.61
C SER A 272 16.91 7.14 -10.69
N LEU A 273 16.66 5.85 -10.44
CA LEU A 273 15.88 4.97 -11.28
C LEU A 273 14.90 4.19 -10.40
N VAL A 274 13.63 4.18 -10.78
CA VAL A 274 12.59 3.34 -10.19
C VAL A 274 12.06 2.41 -11.27
N LEU A 275 12.10 1.10 -11.00
CA LEU A 275 11.49 0.05 -11.82
C LEU A 275 10.40 -0.62 -11.02
N VAL A 276 9.22 -0.79 -11.62
CA VAL A 276 8.07 -1.44 -10.98
C VAL A 276 7.46 -2.43 -11.98
N SER A 277 7.18 -3.64 -11.54
CA SER A 277 6.49 -4.64 -12.37
C SER A 277 5.02 -4.31 -12.57
N SER A 278 4.36 -5.06 -13.45
CA SER A 278 2.91 -4.99 -13.69
C SER A 278 2.09 -5.29 -12.42
N ILE A 279 0.86 -4.76 -12.39
CA ILE A 279 -0.14 -4.99 -11.33
C ILE A 279 -1.48 -5.37 -11.95
N TYR A 280 -2.29 -6.16 -11.24
CA TYR A 280 -3.67 -6.43 -11.65
C TYR A 280 -4.60 -5.30 -11.23
N TYR A 281 -5.71 -5.15 -11.96
CA TYR A 281 -6.76 -4.18 -11.64
C TYR A 281 -7.54 -4.60 -10.40
N ILE A 282 -7.96 -3.65 -9.59
CA ILE A 282 -9.02 -3.89 -8.59
C ILE A 282 -10.31 -4.21 -9.35
N GLY A 283 -10.98 -5.29 -8.96
CA GLY A 283 -12.08 -5.90 -9.72
C GLY A 283 -11.65 -7.05 -10.63
N ASP A 284 -10.34 -7.38 -10.69
CA ASP A 284 -9.81 -8.58 -11.35
C ASP A 284 -9.05 -9.46 -10.36
N GLU A 285 -9.70 -9.83 -9.28
CA GLU A 285 -9.15 -10.66 -8.21
C GLU A 285 -8.79 -12.08 -8.68
N SER A 286 -9.37 -12.53 -9.81
CA SER A 286 -9.04 -13.82 -10.46
C SER A 286 -7.87 -13.73 -11.46
N ASN A 287 -7.29 -12.55 -11.66
CA ASN A 287 -6.11 -12.30 -12.50
C ASN A 287 -6.28 -12.73 -13.97
N ARG A 288 -7.46 -12.63 -14.51
CA ARG A 288 -7.79 -13.09 -15.88
C ARG A 288 -7.57 -12.02 -16.96
N LEU A 289 -7.53 -10.76 -16.57
CA LEU A 289 -7.29 -9.65 -17.48
C LEU A 289 -5.79 -9.38 -17.66
N ALA A 290 -5.43 -8.78 -18.78
CA ALA A 290 -4.08 -8.24 -18.96
C ALA A 290 -3.81 -7.19 -17.86
N PRO A 291 -2.71 -7.30 -17.11
CA PRO A 291 -2.38 -6.38 -16.03
C PRO A 291 -2.02 -4.99 -16.56
N ILE A 292 -2.05 -4.00 -15.69
CA ILE A 292 -1.45 -2.69 -15.93
C ILE A 292 0.05 -2.89 -16.13
N PRO A 293 0.64 -2.43 -17.25
CA PRO A 293 2.06 -2.64 -17.53
C PRO A 293 2.98 -2.10 -16.45
N GLY A 294 4.10 -2.78 -16.22
CA GLY A 294 5.18 -2.24 -15.42
C GLY A 294 5.80 -1.00 -16.06
N TYR A 295 6.55 -0.25 -15.28
CA TYR A 295 7.15 1.00 -15.73
C TYR A 295 8.53 1.24 -15.15
N HIS A 296 9.22 2.21 -15.75
CA HIS A 296 10.45 2.76 -15.23
C HIS A 296 10.41 4.30 -15.24
N VAL A 297 11.01 4.90 -14.22
CA VAL A 297 11.12 6.35 -14.11
C VAL A 297 12.55 6.73 -13.75
N ILE A 298 13.14 7.63 -14.52
CA ILE A 298 14.47 8.18 -14.29
C ILE A 298 14.31 9.61 -13.79
N GLY A 299 15.00 9.94 -12.70
CA GLY A 299 15.13 11.29 -12.18
C GLY A 299 16.58 11.76 -12.21
N LEU A 300 16.79 13.05 -12.38
CA LEU A 300 18.08 13.71 -12.24
C LEU A 300 17.96 14.84 -11.24
N HIS A 301 19.04 15.13 -10.52
CA HIS A 301 19.10 16.31 -9.68
C HIS A 301 20.51 16.85 -9.60
N ALA A 302 20.60 18.16 -9.32
CA ALA A 302 21.84 18.86 -9.11
C ALA A 302 21.69 19.84 -7.96
N SER A 303 22.73 20.01 -7.18
CA SER A 303 22.82 21.07 -6.18
C SER A 303 24.17 21.78 -6.26
N TYR A 304 24.13 23.11 -6.05
CA TYR A 304 25.28 23.97 -5.98
C TYR A 304 25.24 24.78 -4.68
N ARG A 305 26.25 24.61 -3.84
CA ARG A 305 26.37 25.26 -2.53
C ARG A 305 27.63 26.13 -2.47
N PRO A 306 27.56 27.36 -2.99
CA PRO A 306 28.70 28.29 -2.95
C PRO A 306 29.07 28.73 -1.53
N ASP A 307 28.13 28.64 -0.61
CA ASP A 307 28.22 29.06 0.78
C ASP A 307 27.40 28.11 1.66
N PRO A 308 27.76 27.86 2.95
CA PRO A 308 26.99 27.02 3.85
C PRO A 308 25.52 27.42 4.03
N HIS A 309 25.20 28.69 3.80
CA HIS A 309 23.86 29.24 3.98
C HIS A 309 23.03 29.30 2.67
N VAL A 310 23.66 29.07 1.50
CA VAL A 310 23.00 29.21 0.20
C VAL A 310 23.14 27.92 -0.60
N GLU A 311 22.02 27.40 -1.04
CA GLU A 311 21.96 26.25 -1.95
C GLU A 311 21.05 26.57 -3.13
N PHE A 312 21.55 26.40 -4.35
CA PHE A 312 20.77 26.34 -5.57
C PHE A 312 20.56 24.87 -5.93
N PHE A 313 19.35 24.51 -6.32
CA PHE A 313 19.05 23.14 -6.72
C PHE A 313 18.19 23.09 -7.97
N ALA A 314 18.35 22.02 -8.73
CA ALA A 314 17.48 21.68 -9.87
C ALA A 314 17.15 20.18 -9.81
N GLN A 315 15.94 19.84 -10.20
CA GLN A 315 15.46 18.45 -10.25
C GLN A 315 14.62 18.23 -11.52
N ILE A 316 14.82 17.08 -12.12
CA ILE A 316 14.00 16.54 -13.20
C ILE A 316 13.42 15.22 -12.72
N THR A 317 12.11 15.06 -12.83
CA THR A 317 11.42 13.80 -12.61
C THR A 317 10.89 13.28 -13.95
N ASN A 318 10.82 11.94 -14.07
CA ASN A 318 10.38 11.29 -15.30
C ASN A 318 11.07 11.85 -16.57
N LEU A 319 12.40 11.81 -16.58
CA LEU A 319 13.27 12.35 -17.64
C LEU A 319 12.86 11.90 -19.04
N LEU A 320 12.42 10.65 -19.19
CA LEU A 320 12.02 10.07 -20.48
C LEU A 320 10.55 10.33 -20.84
N ASN A 321 9.82 11.07 -20.01
CA ASN A 321 8.38 11.30 -20.14
C ASN A 321 7.59 9.99 -20.34
N THR A 322 7.96 8.95 -19.59
CA THR A 322 7.30 7.65 -19.63
C THR A 322 5.84 7.82 -19.21
N LYS A 323 4.92 7.39 -20.06
CA LYS A 323 3.49 7.33 -19.73
C LYS A 323 3.22 6.03 -18.97
N TYR A 324 2.75 6.14 -17.73
CA TYR A 324 2.47 4.99 -16.89
C TYR A 324 1.32 5.27 -15.93
N ALA A 325 0.76 4.19 -15.39
CA ALA A 325 -0.24 4.24 -14.34
C ALA A 325 0.26 3.48 -13.10
N THR A 326 -0.07 3.98 -11.93
CA THR A 326 0.32 3.37 -10.64
C THR A 326 -0.82 2.62 -9.98
N TRP A 327 -2.03 2.74 -10.52
CA TRP A 327 -3.25 2.13 -9.99
C TRP A 327 -4.30 1.99 -11.09
N GLY A 328 -5.20 1.04 -10.94
CA GLY A 328 -6.35 0.89 -11.81
C GLY A 328 -7.45 0.03 -11.21
N ILE A 329 -8.66 0.27 -11.70
CA ILE A 329 -9.89 -0.38 -11.25
C ILE A 329 -10.76 -0.71 -12.46
N LEU A 330 -11.53 -1.77 -12.34
CA LEU A 330 -12.62 -2.04 -13.27
C LEU A 330 -13.87 -1.25 -12.84
N SER A 331 -14.46 -0.51 -13.75
CA SER A 331 -15.67 0.27 -13.50
C SER A 331 -16.52 0.35 -14.76
N ASP A 332 -17.75 0.82 -14.60
CA ASP A 332 -18.68 1.01 -15.73
C ASP A 332 -18.37 2.37 -16.41
N PRO A 333 -17.98 2.39 -17.67
CA PRO A 333 -17.71 3.62 -18.39
C PRO A 333 -18.96 4.38 -18.84
N THR A 334 -20.16 3.81 -18.71
CA THR A 334 -21.39 4.38 -19.27
C THR A 334 -21.83 5.70 -18.64
N GLY A 335 -21.38 6.00 -17.42
CA GLY A 335 -21.68 7.27 -16.72
C GLY A 335 -20.72 8.42 -17.01
N VAL A 336 -19.62 8.20 -17.73
CA VAL A 336 -18.52 9.20 -17.87
C VAL A 336 -18.47 9.89 -19.24
N GLY A 337 -19.49 9.76 -20.08
CA GLY A 337 -19.56 10.44 -21.37
C GLY A 337 -18.44 10.05 -22.34
N ALA A 338 -17.93 8.86 -22.25
CA ALA A 338 -16.89 8.38 -23.15
C ALA A 338 -17.42 8.30 -24.60
N PRO A 339 -16.68 8.82 -25.60
CA PRO A 339 -17.10 8.76 -26.99
C PRO A 339 -17.33 7.31 -27.47
N GLY A 340 -18.49 7.02 -28.02
CA GLY A 340 -18.82 5.72 -28.63
C GLY A 340 -19.54 4.73 -27.71
N ILE A 341 -19.91 5.11 -26.48
CA ILE A 341 -20.71 4.27 -25.58
C ILE A 341 -22.18 4.68 -25.71
N PRO A 342 -23.08 3.74 -26.06
CA PRO A 342 -24.50 4.03 -26.14
C PRO A 342 -25.06 4.39 -24.76
N PRO A 343 -25.97 5.37 -24.64
CA PRO A 343 -26.60 5.73 -23.37
C PRO A 343 -27.44 4.64 -22.72
N ASN A 344 -27.62 3.52 -23.38
CA ASN A 344 -28.42 2.36 -22.91
C ASN A 344 -27.55 1.17 -22.44
N GLY A 345 -26.31 1.44 -22.06
CA GLY A 345 -25.44 0.64 -21.23
C GLY A 345 -25.47 -0.88 -21.40
N VAL A 346 -24.90 -1.41 -22.47
CA VAL A 346 -24.40 -2.79 -22.42
C VAL A 346 -23.13 -2.77 -21.60
N ARG A 347 -23.23 -3.06 -20.32
CA ARG A 347 -22.14 -2.95 -19.33
C ARG A 347 -20.91 -3.80 -19.67
N ASN A 348 -21.03 -4.84 -20.48
CA ASN A 348 -19.96 -5.76 -20.87
C ASN A 348 -20.08 -6.18 -22.35
N GLY A 349 -20.46 -5.27 -23.24
CA GLY A 349 -20.58 -5.54 -24.67
C GLY A 349 -19.22 -5.51 -25.39
N PRO A 350 -19.10 -6.13 -26.58
CA PRO A 350 -17.92 -6.02 -27.41
C PRO A 350 -17.55 -4.56 -27.69
N GLY A 351 -16.30 -4.17 -27.35
CA GLY A 351 -15.79 -2.82 -27.59
C GLY A 351 -15.89 -1.85 -26.40
N VAL A 352 -16.45 -2.26 -25.26
CA VAL A 352 -16.44 -1.47 -24.02
C VAL A 352 -15.19 -1.82 -23.20
N ASP A 353 -14.35 -0.83 -22.92
CA ASP A 353 -13.20 -0.99 -22.05
C ASP A 353 -13.54 -0.50 -20.63
N ASN A 354 -13.69 -1.43 -19.71
CA ASN A 354 -14.04 -1.19 -18.31
C ASN A 354 -12.81 -0.86 -17.44
N ARG A 355 -11.61 -0.77 -18.04
CA ARG A 355 -10.35 -0.56 -17.33
C ARG A 355 -10.08 0.92 -17.15
N PHE A 356 -10.15 1.40 -15.93
CA PHE A 356 -9.75 2.75 -15.55
C PHE A 356 -8.37 2.73 -14.92
N GLN A 357 -7.53 3.70 -15.28
CA GLN A 357 -6.18 3.83 -14.76
C GLN A 357 -5.94 5.24 -14.23
N SER A 358 -5.19 5.34 -13.13
CA SER A 358 -4.70 6.62 -12.63
C SER A 358 -3.36 6.95 -13.30
N PRO A 359 -3.33 7.92 -14.23
CA PRO A 359 -2.09 8.33 -14.87
C PRO A 359 -1.16 8.97 -13.85
N ALA A 360 0.12 8.64 -13.94
CA ALA A 360 1.15 9.24 -13.13
C ALA A 360 1.69 10.53 -13.73
N ALA A 361 2.49 11.28 -12.93
CA ALA A 361 3.07 12.55 -13.34
C ALA A 361 3.93 12.41 -14.61
N PRO A 362 3.78 13.30 -15.57
CA PRO A 362 4.62 13.36 -16.77
C PRO A 362 6.04 13.85 -16.44
N PHE A 363 6.81 14.21 -17.46
CA PHE A 363 8.05 14.95 -17.28
C PHE A 363 7.79 16.24 -16.49
N GLU A 364 8.59 16.45 -15.46
CA GLU A 364 8.57 17.66 -14.64
C GLU A 364 10.01 18.13 -14.41
N ALA A 365 10.23 19.44 -14.48
CA ALA A 365 11.50 20.05 -14.12
C ALA A 365 11.25 21.28 -13.25
N PHE A 366 12.01 21.40 -12.18
CA PHE A 366 11.96 22.58 -11.33
C PHE A 366 13.35 22.94 -10.80
N ALA A 367 13.54 24.20 -10.47
CA ALA A 367 14.75 24.72 -9.84
C ALA A 367 14.39 25.72 -8.75
N GLY A 368 15.26 25.88 -7.77
CA GLY A 368 15.03 26.79 -6.67
C GLY A 368 16.32 27.17 -5.92
N ALA A 369 16.16 28.06 -4.95
CA ALA A 369 17.19 28.41 -4.02
C ALA A 369 16.69 28.22 -2.58
N ARG A 370 17.58 27.74 -1.70
CA ARG A 370 17.36 27.64 -0.27
C ARG A 370 18.36 28.51 0.47
N ILE A 371 17.87 29.33 1.39
CA ILE A 371 18.69 30.17 2.27
C ILE A 371 18.45 29.73 3.69
N THR A 372 19.52 29.43 4.43
CA THR A 372 19.46 29.01 5.84
C THR A 372 20.14 30.12 6.67
N PHE A 373 19.46 30.62 7.71
CA PHE A 373 19.95 31.69 8.58
C PHE A 373 20.57 31.14 9.85
#